data_943a7f4b104a4fbebbed2ff36277bc51
#
_entry.id   943a7f4b104a4fbebbed2ff36277bc51
#
_cell.length_a   1.000
_cell.length_b   1.000
_cell.length_c   1.000
_cell.angle_alpha   90.00
_cell.angle_beta   90.00
_cell.angle_gamma   90.00
#
_symmetry.space_group_name_H-M   'P 1'
#
loop_
_entity.id
_entity.type
_entity.pdbx_description
1 polymer ?
#
loop_
_entity_poly.entity_id
_entity_poly.type
_entity_poly.pdbx_seq_one_letter_code
_entity_poly.pdbx_strand_id
1 'polypeptide(L)'
;MEKKNAVIVEAKIYKVFDLWKRKPKCLTFNDTDVIIVTAEAKGGEKIRETFFTCLKADGTFSLKTPNQIAESRRQKLAKFLTYYKFTDSPEDYNLVNNISKWKNKEVKIVRDKGENYIFI
;
A
#
# COMPACT_ATOMS: atom_id res chain seq x y z
N MET A 1 20.11 -9.22 5.88
CA MET A 1 18.86 -8.94 5.16
C MET A 1 19.18 -8.54 3.73
N GLU A 2 18.76 -9.35 2.77
CA GLU A 2 19.08 -9.13 1.37
C GLU A 2 17.90 -8.47 0.65
N LYS A 3 18.18 -7.41 -0.10
CA LYS A 3 17.17 -6.70 -0.89
C LYS A 3 17.28 -7.13 -2.35
N LYS A 4 16.16 -7.50 -2.94
CA LYS A 4 16.08 -7.86 -4.36
C LYS A 4 15.31 -6.80 -5.13
N ASN A 5 15.71 -6.56 -6.37
CA ASN A 5 14.98 -5.68 -7.25
C ASN A 5 13.69 -6.37 -7.73
N ALA A 6 12.63 -5.60 -7.81
CA ALA A 6 11.34 -6.06 -8.30
C ALA A 6 10.63 -4.94 -9.04
N VAL A 7 9.56 -5.27 -9.75
CA VAL A 7 8.73 -4.30 -10.46
C VAL A 7 7.29 -4.50 -10.06
N ILE A 8 6.55 -3.42 -9.89
CA ILE A 8 5.12 -3.50 -9.66
C ILE A 8 4.45 -3.97 -10.95
N VAL A 9 3.75 -5.09 -10.89
CA VAL A 9 3.02 -5.65 -12.03
C VAL A 9 1.53 -5.36 -11.96
N GLU A 10 1.01 -5.08 -10.76
CA GLU A 10 -0.39 -4.75 -10.55
C GLU A 10 -0.55 -3.91 -9.28
N ALA A 11 -1.43 -2.93 -9.34
CA ALA A 11 -1.84 -2.16 -8.16
C ALA A 11 -3.30 -1.79 -8.32
N LYS A 12 -4.13 -2.11 -7.34
CA LYS A 12 -5.56 -1.87 -7.39
C LYS A 12 -6.10 -1.41 -6.04
N ILE A 13 -7.16 -0.62 -6.09
CA ILE A 13 -7.89 -0.16 -4.91
C ILE A 13 -9.22 -0.91 -4.84
N TYR A 14 -9.50 -1.46 -3.65
CA TYR A 14 -10.77 -2.15 -3.38
C TYR A 14 -11.42 -1.55 -2.14
N LYS A 15 -12.72 -1.71 -2.01
CA LYS A 15 -13.40 -1.50 -0.74
C LYS A 15 -13.17 -2.73 0.13
N VAL A 16 -12.92 -2.52 1.42
CA VAL A 16 -12.64 -3.63 2.35
C VAL A 16 -13.76 -4.68 2.30
N PHE A 17 -15.02 -4.25 2.27
CA PHE A 17 -16.16 -5.17 2.25
C PHE A 17 -16.38 -5.86 0.90
N ASP A 18 -15.70 -5.44 -0.15
CA ASP A 18 -15.70 -6.16 -1.43
C ASP A 18 -14.82 -7.40 -1.38
N LEU A 19 -13.80 -7.41 -0.52
CA LEU A 19 -12.86 -8.52 -0.38
C LEU A 19 -13.20 -9.41 0.82
N TRP A 20 -13.75 -8.85 1.87
CA TRP A 20 -14.08 -9.58 3.11
C TRP A 20 -15.52 -9.31 3.50
N LYS A 21 -16.28 -10.37 3.81
CA LYS A 21 -17.65 -10.24 4.30
C LYS A 21 -17.71 -9.56 5.66
N ARG A 22 -16.67 -9.75 6.47
CA ARG A 22 -16.52 -9.11 7.77
C ARG A 22 -15.23 -8.32 7.79
N LYS A 23 -15.25 -7.17 8.44
CA LYS A 23 -14.05 -6.37 8.62
C LYS A 23 -12.97 -7.21 9.33
N PRO A 24 -11.74 -7.30 8.80
CA PRO A 24 -10.66 -8.02 9.48
C PRO A 24 -10.47 -7.51 10.91
N LYS A 25 -10.15 -8.42 11.82
CA LYS A 25 -10.00 -8.09 13.26
C LYS A 25 -8.95 -7.01 13.52
N CYS A 26 -7.96 -6.90 12.64
CA CYS A 26 -6.91 -5.89 12.77
C CYS A 26 -7.35 -4.49 12.33
N LEU A 27 -8.51 -4.34 11.71
CA LEU A 27 -9.03 -3.03 11.29
C LEU A 27 -9.95 -2.48 12.37
N THR A 28 -9.49 -1.45 13.06
CA THR A 28 -10.16 -0.92 14.26
C THR A 28 -10.80 0.46 14.09
N PHE A 29 -10.67 1.07 12.90
CA PHE A 29 -11.20 2.39 12.65
C PHE A 29 -11.73 2.46 11.21
N ASN A 30 -12.02 3.64 10.69
CA ASN A 30 -12.62 3.84 9.37
C ASN A 30 -11.70 3.49 8.20
N ASP A 31 -11.02 2.36 8.26
CA ASP A 31 -10.26 1.83 7.14
C ASP A 31 -11.23 1.10 6.20
N THR A 32 -11.80 1.84 5.26
CA THR A 32 -12.81 1.34 4.33
C THR A 32 -12.24 0.93 2.99
N ASP A 33 -11.01 1.32 2.71
CA ASP A 33 -10.36 1.09 1.43
C ASP A 33 -9.06 0.32 1.62
N VAL A 34 -8.73 -0.50 0.62
CA VAL A 34 -7.50 -1.27 0.65
C VAL A 34 -6.82 -1.18 -0.71
N ILE A 35 -5.51 -0.93 -0.68
CA ILE A 35 -4.67 -0.90 -1.87
C ILE A 35 -3.84 -2.18 -1.85
N ILE A 36 -3.94 -2.97 -2.91
CA ILE A 36 -3.15 -4.19 -3.06
C ILE A 36 -2.14 -3.98 -4.18
N VAL A 37 -0.87 -4.10 -3.84
CA VAL A 37 0.26 -3.96 -4.76
C VAL A 37 0.91 -5.31 -4.93
N THR A 38 1.06 -5.76 -6.18
CA THR A 38 1.77 -6.99 -6.50
C THR A 38 3.07 -6.61 -7.20
N ALA A 39 4.19 -7.05 -6.65
CA ALA A 39 5.51 -6.85 -7.24
C ALA A 39 6.09 -8.19 -7.65
N GLU A 40 6.82 -8.20 -8.76
CA GLU A 40 7.47 -9.41 -9.28
C GLU A 40 8.96 -9.21 -9.31
N ALA A 41 9.69 -10.11 -8.64
CA ALA A 41 11.13 -10.12 -8.63
C ALA A 41 11.68 -10.74 -9.94
N LYS A 42 12.95 -10.48 -10.22
CA LYS A 42 13.63 -10.93 -11.44
C LYS A 42 13.56 -12.43 -11.66
N GLY A 43 13.44 -13.22 -10.60
CA GLY A 43 13.29 -14.67 -10.70
C GLY A 43 11.87 -15.16 -10.88
N GLY A 44 10.89 -14.29 -11.06
CA GLY A 44 9.49 -14.65 -11.19
C GLY A 44 8.73 -14.72 -9.88
N GLU A 45 9.39 -14.50 -8.75
CA GLU A 45 8.76 -14.50 -7.44
C GLU A 45 7.83 -13.28 -7.29
N LYS A 46 6.58 -13.51 -6.89
CA LYS A 46 5.59 -12.44 -6.70
C LYS A 46 5.33 -12.20 -5.24
N ILE A 47 5.24 -10.92 -4.88
CA ILE A 47 4.96 -10.48 -3.52
C ILE A 47 3.79 -9.53 -3.55
N ARG A 48 2.86 -9.73 -2.63
CA ARG A 48 1.67 -8.88 -2.50
C ARG A 48 1.79 -8.07 -1.23
N GLU A 49 1.65 -6.76 -1.34
CA GLU A 49 1.62 -5.85 -0.21
C GLU A 49 0.25 -5.20 -0.11
N THR A 50 -0.26 -5.08 1.09
CA THR A 50 -1.60 -4.54 1.35
C THR A 50 -1.50 -3.29 2.21
N PHE A 51 -2.16 -2.21 1.78
CA PHE A 51 -2.24 -0.96 2.52
C PHE A 51 -3.69 -0.63 2.81
N PHE A 52 -4.04 -0.49 4.09
CA PHE A 52 -5.38 -0.10 4.50
C PHE A 52 -5.45 1.41 4.75
N THR A 53 -6.51 2.04 4.27
CA THR A 53 -6.73 3.47 4.44
C THR A 53 -8.22 3.80 4.31
N CYS A 54 -8.56 5.07 4.42
CA CYS A 54 -9.89 5.58 4.15
C CYS A 54 -9.77 6.72 3.14
N LEU A 55 -10.23 6.48 1.92
CA LEU A 55 -10.14 7.47 0.87
C LEU A 55 -11.28 8.48 0.98
N LYS A 56 -10.94 9.76 0.80
CA LYS A 56 -11.91 10.83 0.68
C LYS A 56 -12.52 10.84 -0.71
N ALA A 57 -13.57 11.62 -0.90
CA ALA A 57 -14.26 11.75 -2.19
C ALA A 57 -13.32 12.18 -3.32
N ASP A 58 -12.27 12.93 -3.02
CA ASP A 58 -11.27 13.39 -4.00
C ASP A 58 -10.15 12.39 -4.25
N GLY A 59 -10.20 11.21 -3.64
CA GLY A 59 -9.18 10.16 -3.82
C GLY A 59 -7.93 10.32 -2.96
N THR A 60 -7.91 11.29 -2.07
CA THR A 60 -6.80 11.48 -1.12
C THR A 60 -7.11 10.85 0.23
N PHE A 61 -6.13 10.82 1.13
CA PHE A 61 -6.31 10.30 2.48
C PHE A 61 -5.61 11.18 3.51
N SER A 62 -6.08 11.14 4.75
CA SER A 62 -5.47 11.89 5.85
C SER A 62 -4.54 10.98 6.64
N LEU A 63 -3.36 11.50 7.02
CA LEU A 63 -2.41 10.76 7.83
C LEU A 63 -2.86 10.63 9.27
N LYS A 64 -3.39 11.71 9.84
CA LYS A 64 -3.79 11.72 11.25
C LYS A 64 -5.21 11.24 11.46
N THR A 65 -5.38 10.39 12.45
CA THR A 65 -6.69 9.90 12.88
C THR A 65 -6.69 9.79 14.41
N PRO A 66 -7.86 9.73 15.05
CA PRO A 66 -7.94 9.50 16.50
C PRO A 66 -7.45 8.10 16.92
N ASN A 67 -7.33 7.17 15.99
CA ASN A 67 -6.92 5.79 16.27
C ASN A 67 -5.47 5.58 15.86
N GLN A 68 -4.60 5.25 16.84
CA GLN A 68 -3.16 5.09 16.61
C GLN A 68 -2.83 3.94 15.64
N ILE A 69 -3.59 2.87 15.65
CA ILE A 69 -3.34 1.74 14.76
C ILE A 69 -3.65 2.12 13.33
N ALA A 70 -4.77 2.80 13.10
CA ALA A 70 -5.13 3.29 11.77
C ALA A 70 -4.12 4.33 11.28
N GLU A 71 -3.68 5.23 12.15
CA GLU A 71 -2.68 6.24 11.80
C GLU A 71 -1.36 5.58 11.39
N SER A 72 -0.93 4.55 12.10
CA SER A 72 0.29 3.80 11.79
C SER A 72 0.21 3.16 10.39
N ARG A 73 -0.93 2.60 10.03
CA ARG A 73 -1.14 2.04 8.69
C ARG A 73 -1.08 3.09 7.59
N ARG A 74 -1.68 4.26 7.85
CA ARG A 74 -1.66 5.37 6.90
C ARG A 74 -0.26 5.94 6.74
N GLN A 75 0.52 5.98 7.83
CA GLN A 75 1.93 6.38 7.76
C GLN A 75 2.75 5.40 6.93
N LYS A 76 2.46 4.10 7.02
CA LYS A 76 3.13 3.09 6.18
C LYS A 76 2.87 3.36 4.69
N LEU A 77 1.62 3.66 4.34
CA LEU A 77 1.28 4.02 2.96
C LEU A 77 2.01 5.29 2.52
N ALA A 78 2.02 6.31 3.38
CA ALA A 78 2.70 7.57 3.08
C ALA A 78 4.20 7.36 2.87
N LYS A 79 4.84 6.54 3.70
CA LYS A 79 6.26 6.20 3.53
C LYS A 79 6.52 5.49 2.21
N PHE A 80 5.64 4.57 1.82
CA PHE A 80 5.74 3.90 0.53
C PHE A 80 5.69 4.91 -0.62
N LEU A 81 4.75 5.84 -0.57
CA LEU A 81 4.59 6.85 -1.61
C LEU A 81 5.80 7.78 -1.72
N THR A 82 6.35 8.20 -0.60
CA THR A 82 7.51 9.11 -0.61
C THR A 82 8.82 8.38 -0.89
N TYR A 83 9.00 7.19 -0.35
CA TYR A 83 10.22 6.41 -0.54
C TYR A 83 10.46 6.07 -2.02
N TYR A 84 9.41 5.66 -2.72
CA TYR A 84 9.51 5.31 -4.14
C TYR A 84 9.18 6.49 -5.05
N LYS A 85 9.13 7.70 -4.50
CA LYS A 85 9.00 8.95 -5.25
C LYS A 85 7.74 9.04 -6.11
N PHE A 86 6.63 8.48 -5.63
CA PHE A 86 5.33 8.73 -6.25
C PHE A 86 4.87 10.16 -6.00
N THR A 87 5.14 10.68 -4.80
CA THR A 87 4.78 12.04 -4.42
C THR A 87 5.62 12.49 -3.22
N ASP A 88 5.82 13.79 -3.09
CA ASP A 88 6.40 14.41 -1.90
C ASP A 88 5.33 14.79 -0.88
N SER A 89 4.07 14.79 -1.28
CA SER A 89 2.94 15.22 -0.45
C SER A 89 1.86 14.14 -0.43
N PRO A 90 2.02 13.09 0.42
CA PRO A 90 1.10 11.95 0.44
C PRO A 90 -0.37 12.33 0.65
N GLU A 91 -0.66 13.33 1.48
CA GLU A 91 -2.03 13.74 1.76
C GLU A 91 -2.71 14.45 0.58
N ASP A 92 -1.92 14.96 -0.35
CA ASP A 92 -2.43 15.65 -1.55
C ASP A 92 -2.44 14.75 -2.78
N TYR A 93 -2.00 13.51 -2.63
CA TYR A 93 -1.87 12.57 -3.74
C TYR A 93 -3.19 11.86 -4.01
N ASN A 94 -3.74 12.05 -5.21
CA ASN A 94 -4.97 11.37 -5.62
C ASN A 94 -4.66 9.92 -6.03
N LEU A 95 -4.91 8.98 -5.12
CA LEU A 95 -4.64 7.57 -5.35
C LEU A 95 -5.48 6.99 -6.47
N VAL A 96 -6.76 7.37 -6.53
CA VAL A 96 -7.69 6.85 -7.53
C VAL A 96 -7.23 7.18 -8.95
N ASN A 97 -6.80 8.42 -9.18
CA ASN A 97 -6.36 8.86 -10.50
C ASN A 97 -4.97 8.39 -10.88
N ASN A 98 -4.13 8.06 -9.90
CA ASN A 98 -2.72 7.78 -10.16
C ASN A 98 -2.31 6.32 -10.01
N ILE A 99 -3.15 5.48 -9.42
CA ILE A 99 -2.77 4.09 -9.13
C ILE A 99 -2.44 3.28 -10.40
N SER A 100 -3.07 3.58 -11.50
CA SER A 100 -2.80 2.90 -12.78
C SER A 100 -1.38 3.17 -13.28
N LYS A 101 -0.74 4.24 -12.82
CA LYS A 101 0.63 4.61 -13.20
C LYS A 101 1.68 3.85 -12.41
N TRP A 102 1.29 3.09 -11.39
CA TRP A 102 2.23 2.36 -10.55
C TRP A 102 2.84 1.14 -11.23
N LYS A 103 2.17 0.62 -12.25
CA LYS A 103 2.66 -0.53 -13.00
C LYS A 103 4.02 -0.20 -13.65
N ASN A 104 4.96 -1.13 -13.55
CA ASN A 104 6.34 -1.01 -14.02
C ASN A 104 7.25 -0.15 -13.14
N LYS A 105 6.75 0.33 -12.01
CA LYS A 105 7.59 1.03 -11.03
C LYS A 105 8.55 0.04 -10.37
N GLU A 106 9.82 0.41 -10.31
CA GLU A 106 10.83 -0.40 -9.62
C GLU A 106 10.72 -0.25 -8.11
N VAL A 107 10.74 -1.36 -7.42
CA VAL A 107 10.71 -1.41 -5.96
C VAL A 107 11.74 -2.44 -5.50
N LYS A 108 11.95 -2.52 -4.20
CA LYS A 108 12.82 -3.54 -3.61
C LYS A 108 12.01 -4.41 -2.68
N ILE A 109 12.30 -5.69 -2.70
CA ILE A 109 11.67 -6.66 -1.80
C ILE A 109 12.71 -7.21 -0.85
N VAL A 110 12.26 -7.55 0.35
CA VAL A 110 13.10 -8.08 1.43
C VAL A 110 12.49 -9.37 1.91
N ARG A 111 13.34 -10.35 2.17
CA ARG A 111 12.95 -11.58 2.83
C ARG A 111 13.48 -11.54 4.27
N ASP A 112 12.58 -11.64 5.23
CA ASP A 112 12.92 -11.62 6.64
C ASP A 112 12.05 -12.64 7.38
N LYS A 113 12.69 -13.54 8.12
CA LYS A 113 12.01 -14.58 8.92
C LYS A 113 11.01 -15.42 8.13
N GLY A 114 11.33 -15.70 6.85
CA GLY A 114 10.45 -16.49 5.99
C GLY A 114 9.33 -15.70 5.34
N GLU A 115 9.22 -14.42 5.62
CA GLU A 115 8.23 -13.53 5.00
C GLU A 115 8.89 -12.61 3.99
N ASN A 116 8.18 -12.34 2.90
CA ASN A 116 8.61 -11.40 1.88
C ASN A 116 7.73 -10.16 1.91
N TYR A 117 8.35 -8.99 1.82
CA TYR A 117 7.59 -7.73 1.77
C TYR A 117 8.35 -6.69 0.96
N ILE A 118 7.62 -5.64 0.55
CA ILE A 118 8.23 -4.51 -0.15
C ILE A 118 8.97 -3.66 0.88
N PHE A 119 10.24 -3.40 0.61
CA PHE A 119 11.07 -2.60 1.51
C PHE A 119 10.67 -1.13 1.48
N ILE A 120 10.54 -0.59 2.66
CA ILE A 120 10.27 0.83 2.86
C ILE A 120 11.25 1.37 3.89
#